data_af7b2b2af85591b677bd007e8c111bfa
#
_entry.id   af7b2b2af85591b677bd007e8c111bfa
#
_cell.length_a   1.000
_cell.length_b   1.000
_cell.length_c   1.000
_cell.angle_alpha   90.00
_cell.angle_beta   90.00
_cell.angle_gamma   90.00
#
_symmetry.space_group_name_H-M   'P 1'
#
loop_
_entity.id
_entity.type
_entity.pdbx_description
1 polymer ?
#
loop_
_entity_poly.entity_id
_entity_poly.type
_entity_poly.pdbx_seq_one_letter_code
_entity_poly.pdbx_strand_id
1 'polypeptide(L)'
;MKKIYILLTVFLLSIIASVTAFGADKKILIAYFSKAGENYGVGTVEKGNTQILAEMIAKETGGDLFKIEPVKTYPTAYDDVVKEAKQEKDSNARPKIKNKVNNLKDYDIVFLGYPIWYGDMPMPVYTFLDENNLSGKTIIPFSTNEGSGISGTVDSIEKYTKGNVVKNAFSTRGRDTQNSQNKVAADVKKWIETLKVNKNI
;
A
#
# COMPACT_ATOMS: atom_id res chain seq x y z
N MET A 1 -11.48 -46.75 42.56
CA MET A 1 -12.14 -45.83 41.62
C MET A 1 -11.54 -44.46 41.75
N LYS A 2 -10.38 -44.25 41.15
CA LYS A 2 -9.71 -42.94 41.04
C LYS A 2 -8.70 -43.08 39.90
N LYS A 3 -9.04 -42.63 38.69
CA LYS A 3 -8.12 -42.39 37.54
C LYS A 3 -9.01 -42.12 36.30
N ILE A 4 -9.46 -40.93 36.05
CA ILE A 4 -9.88 -40.38 34.75
C ILE A 4 -10.19 -38.89 34.98
N TYR A 5 -9.18 -38.01 35.09
CA TYR A 5 -9.33 -36.55 35.00
C TYR A 5 -7.99 -35.88 34.72
N ILE A 6 -7.14 -36.43 33.88
CA ILE A 6 -5.92 -35.74 33.42
C ILE A 6 -5.75 -36.07 31.93
N LEU A 7 -6.61 -35.56 31.09
CA LEU A 7 -6.37 -35.58 29.61
C LEU A 7 -7.22 -34.58 28.83
N LEU A 8 -7.59 -33.46 29.42
CA LEU A 8 -8.41 -32.45 28.69
C LEU A 8 -7.91 -31.01 28.82
N THR A 9 -6.63 -30.80 29.19
CA THR A 9 -6.07 -29.45 29.35
C THR A 9 -4.85 -29.17 28.45
N VAL A 10 -4.57 -29.96 27.44
CA VAL A 10 -3.42 -29.73 26.53
C VAL A 10 -3.81 -29.34 25.12
N PHE A 11 -5.10 -29.12 24.81
CA PHE A 11 -5.54 -28.83 23.43
C PHE A 11 -6.04 -27.40 23.19
N LEU A 12 -5.77 -26.44 24.09
CA LEU A 12 -6.22 -25.05 23.95
C LEU A 12 -5.09 -24.01 23.92
N LEU A 13 -3.88 -24.39 23.56
CA LEU A 13 -2.70 -23.48 23.52
C LEU A 13 -1.99 -23.43 22.17
N SER A 14 -2.66 -23.72 21.06
CA SER A 14 -2.01 -23.73 19.73
C SER A 14 -2.66 -22.84 18.66
N ILE A 15 -3.39 -21.79 19.02
CA ILE A 15 -3.94 -20.82 18.04
C ILE A 15 -3.67 -19.39 18.53
N ILE A 16 -2.44 -19.05 18.88
CA ILE A 16 -1.95 -17.66 18.92
C ILE A 16 -0.46 -17.70 18.59
N ALA A 17 -0.12 -17.99 17.34
CA ALA A 17 1.24 -17.86 16.85
C ALA A 17 1.26 -17.65 15.35
N SER A 18 0.75 -16.52 14.89
CA SER A 18 1.03 -16.07 13.54
C SER A 18 0.68 -14.60 13.31
N VAL A 19 1.21 -13.68 14.11
CA VAL A 19 1.33 -12.27 13.69
C VAL A 19 2.54 -11.65 14.38
N THR A 20 3.74 -12.00 13.94
CA THR A 20 4.92 -11.14 14.15
C THR A 20 5.86 -11.33 12.98
N ALA A 21 5.47 -10.75 11.89
CA ALA A 21 6.18 -10.87 10.65
C ALA A 21 7.30 -9.84 10.48
N PHE A 22 7.17 -8.76 11.12
CA PHE A 22 8.15 -7.69 11.28
C PHE A 22 8.54 -7.72 12.76
N GLY A 23 9.81 -7.53 13.12
CA GLY A 23 10.25 -7.64 14.52
C GLY A 23 9.20 -7.09 15.50
N ALA A 24 8.97 -7.75 16.60
CA ALA A 24 7.80 -7.65 17.48
C ALA A 24 7.39 -6.21 17.93
N ASP A 25 8.18 -5.19 17.60
CA ASP A 25 8.00 -3.79 18.03
C ASP A 25 7.87 -2.77 16.88
N LYS A 26 7.93 -3.19 15.58
CA LYS A 26 7.88 -2.20 14.47
C LYS A 26 6.46 -1.83 14.09
N LYS A 27 6.18 -0.52 14.14
CA LYS A 27 4.87 0.01 13.74
C LYS A 27 4.83 0.28 12.23
N ILE A 28 3.78 -0.19 11.57
CA ILE A 28 3.62 -0.18 10.11
C ILE A 28 2.49 0.76 9.72
N LEU A 29 2.79 1.68 8.81
CA LEU A 29 1.80 2.52 8.12
C LEU A 29 1.63 2.02 6.68
N ILE A 30 0.40 1.96 6.19
CA ILE A 30 0.08 1.69 4.78
C ILE A 30 -0.57 2.94 4.22
N ALA A 31 0.26 3.85 3.70
CA ALA A 31 -0.18 5.06 3.05
C ALA A 31 -0.46 4.78 1.57
N TYR A 32 -1.66 5.11 1.08
CA TYR A 32 -2.02 4.83 -0.29
C TYR A 32 -2.94 5.88 -0.91
N PHE A 33 -2.74 6.14 -2.20
CA PHE A 33 -3.69 6.84 -3.04
C PHE A 33 -4.47 5.84 -3.89
N SER A 34 -5.78 6.03 -3.99
CA SER A 34 -6.65 5.18 -4.80
C SER A 34 -7.90 5.93 -5.23
N LYS A 35 -8.35 5.71 -6.46
CA LYS A 35 -9.54 6.33 -7.03
C LYS A 35 -10.63 5.30 -7.30
N ALA A 36 -11.83 5.53 -6.79
CA ALA A 36 -13.07 4.86 -7.22
C ALA A 36 -13.65 5.54 -8.47
N GLY A 37 -14.74 5.02 -9.00
CA GLY A 37 -15.35 5.48 -10.23
C GLY A 37 -14.77 4.78 -11.46
N GLU A 38 -14.81 5.40 -12.63
CA GLU A 38 -14.35 4.80 -13.85
C GLU A 38 -12.81 4.68 -13.87
N ASN A 39 -12.31 3.48 -14.13
CA ASN A 39 -10.89 3.14 -14.21
C ASN A 39 -10.60 2.35 -15.48
N TYR A 40 -9.42 2.56 -16.05
CA TYR A 40 -8.99 1.84 -17.26
C TYR A 40 -8.94 0.33 -17.02
N GLY A 41 -9.51 -0.41 -17.96
CA GLY A 41 -9.45 -1.89 -17.98
C GLY A 41 -10.40 -2.60 -17.01
N VAL A 42 -11.10 -1.87 -16.11
CA VAL A 42 -12.05 -2.45 -15.14
C VAL A 42 -13.42 -1.77 -15.14
N GLY A 43 -13.57 -0.61 -15.84
CA GLY A 43 -14.81 0.16 -15.83
C GLY A 43 -15.04 0.89 -14.51
N THR A 44 -16.30 1.05 -14.12
CA THR A 44 -16.70 1.76 -12.91
C THR A 44 -16.61 0.82 -11.70
N VAL A 45 -15.85 1.22 -10.70
CA VAL A 45 -15.64 0.47 -9.46
C VAL A 45 -15.99 1.32 -8.24
N GLU A 46 -16.59 0.71 -7.23
CA GLU A 46 -16.91 1.36 -5.95
C GLU A 46 -15.65 1.55 -5.09
N LYS A 47 -14.74 0.59 -5.14
CA LYS A 47 -13.46 0.60 -4.44
C LYS A 47 -12.33 0.56 -5.45
N GLY A 48 -11.45 1.57 -5.39
CA GLY A 48 -10.32 1.64 -6.32
C GLY A 48 -9.29 0.53 -6.13
N ASN A 49 -8.60 0.18 -7.20
CA ASN A 49 -7.70 -0.96 -7.28
C ASN A 49 -6.59 -0.95 -6.21
N THR A 50 -5.94 0.19 -6.02
CA THR A 50 -4.86 0.33 -5.04
C THR A 50 -5.37 0.21 -3.60
N GLN A 51 -6.62 0.64 -3.33
CA GLN A 51 -7.24 0.46 -2.01
C GLN A 51 -7.41 -1.02 -1.67
N ILE A 52 -7.89 -1.84 -2.62
CA ILE A 52 -8.04 -3.29 -2.42
C ILE A 52 -6.68 -3.91 -2.09
N LEU A 53 -5.65 -3.53 -2.85
CA LEU A 53 -4.29 -4.01 -2.61
C LEU A 53 -3.74 -3.57 -1.24
N ALA A 54 -3.98 -2.32 -0.83
CA ALA A 54 -3.59 -1.81 0.49
C ALA A 54 -4.26 -2.58 1.64
N GLU A 55 -5.55 -2.92 1.49
CA GLU A 55 -6.29 -3.73 2.46
C GLU A 55 -5.75 -5.17 2.57
N MET A 56 -5.31 -5.76 1.45
CA MET A 56 -4.64 -7.08 1.46
C MET A 56 -3.31 -7.00 2.22
N ILE A 57 -2.50 -5.96 1.99
CA ILE A 57 -1.25 -5.74 2.70
C ILE A 57 -1.51 -5.51 4.19
N ALA A 58 -2.53 -4.71 4.56
CA ALA A 58 -2.91 -4.49 5.95
C ALA A 58 -3.29 -5.81 6.66
N LYS A 59 -4.03 -6.67 5.98
CA LYS A 59 -4.40 -7.99 6.51
C LYS A 59 -3.19 -8.89 6.81
N GLU A 60 -2.15 -8.84 5.97
CA GLU A 60 -0.95 -9.66 6.12
C GLU A 60 0.08 -9.08 7.11
N THR A 61 0.03 -7.75 7.33
CA THR A 61 1.04 -7.05 8.14
C THR A 61 0.51 -6.56 9.49
N GLY A 62 -0.80 -6.39 9.64
CA GLY A 62 -1.41 -5.72 10.78
C GLY A 62 -1.20 -4.20 10.80
N GLY A 63 -0.72 -3.60 9.70
CA GLY A 63 -0.42 -2.17 9.62
C GLY A 63 -1.67 -1.29 9.52
N ASP A 64 -1.51 -0.03 9.96
CA ASP A 64 -2.55 1.00 9.93
C ASP A 64 -2.74 1.56 8.52
N LEU A 65 -3.98 1.60 8.03
CA LEU A 65 -4.32 2.18 6.72
C LEU A 65 -4.42 3.71 6.80
N PHE A 66 -3.78 4.39 5.86
CA PHE A 66 -3.91 5.83 5.65
C PHE A 66 -4.17 6.12 4.17
N LYS A 67 -5.38 6.58 3.87
CA LYS A 67 -5.74 6.99 2.51
C LYS A 67 -5.26 8.42 2.25
N ILE A 68 -4.39 8.59 1.26
CA ILE A 68 -3.98 9.89 0.72
C ILE A 68 -5.16 10.43 -0.09
N GLU A 69 -5.92 11.34 0.48
CA GLU A 69 -7.17 11.81 -0.11
C GLU A 69 -7.06 13.29 -0.51
N PRO A 70 -7.14 13.62 -1.82
CA PRO A 70 -7.14 15.01 -2.27
C PRO A 70 -8.35 15.76 -1.76
N VAL A 71 -8.18 17.07 -1.46
CA VAL A 71 -9.29 17.98 -1.11
C VAL A 71 -10.24 18.13 -2.29
N LYS A 72 -9.71 18.33 -3.49
CA LYS A 72 -10.47 18.30 -4.72
C LYS A 72 -10.60 16.86 -5.20
N THR A 73 -11.81 16.34 -5.23
CA THR A 73 -12.09 15.00 -5.74
C THR A 73 -11.86 14.95 -7.25
N TYR A 74 -11.16 13.93 -7.73
CA TYR A 74 -11.03 13.69 -9.17
C TYR A 74 -12.39 13.39 -9.81
N PRO A 75 -12.57 13.73 -11.10
CA PRO A 75 -13.76 13.39 -11.86
C PRO A 75 -14.09 11.89 -11.81
N THR A 76 -15.36 11.55 -12.03
CA THR A 76 -15.79 10.13 -12.13
C THR A 76 -15.37 9.55 -13.47
N ALA A 77 -15.59 10.30 -14.57
CA ALA A 77 -15.28 9.86 -15.92
C ALA A 77 -13.78 9.72 -16.16
N TYR A 78 -13.37 8.62 -16.79
CA TYR A 78 -11.98 8.29 -17.02
C TYR A 78 -11.22 9.35 -17.82
N ASP A 79 -11.79 9.81 -18.94
CA ASP A 79 -11.15 10.80 -19.82
C ASP A 79 -10.87 12.13 -19.12
N ASP A 80 -11.73 12.55 -18.22
CA ASP A 80 -11.55 13.79 -17.45
C ASP A 80 -10.45 13.62 -16.39
N VAL A 81 -10.36 12.44 -15.78
CA VAL A 81 -9.24 12.10 -14.88
C VAL A 81 -7.91 12.11 -15.63
N VAL A 82 -7.89 11.53 -16.84
CA VAL A 82 -6.70 11.51 -17.70
C VAL A 82 -6.21 12.91 -18.01
N LYS A 83 -7.12 13.85 -18.36
CA LYS A 83 -6.78 15.26 -18.64
C LYS A 83 -6.24 15.95 -17.39
N GLU A 84 -6.94 15.81 -16.24
CA GLU A 84 -6.54 16.45 -14.99
C GLU A 84 -5.19 15.92 -14.51
N ALA A 85 -4.99 14.61 -14.49
CA ALA A 85 -3.73 13.97 -14.10
C ALA A 85 -2.55 14.40 -14.99
N LYS A 86 -2.79 14.57 -16.30
CA LYS A 86 -1.76 15.09 -17.21
C LYS A 86 -1.39 16.54 -16.89
N GLN A 87 -2.38 17.40 -16.66
CA GLN A 87 -2.14 18.81 -16.30
C GLN A 87 -1.37 18.92 -14.99
N GLU A 88 -1.75 18.14 -13.97
CA GLU A 88 -1.05 18.07 -12.69
C GLU A 88 0.41 17.64 -12.86
N LYS A 89 0.65 16.59 -13.63
CA LYS A 89 2.00 16.09 -13.90
C LYS A 89 2.84 17.11 -14.65
N ASP A 90 2.32 17.69 -15.74
CA ASP A 90 3.03 18.65 -16.59
C ASP A 90 3.42 19.93 -15.81
N SER A 91 2.57 20.36 -14.87
CA SER A 91 2.80 21.53 -14.02
C SER A 91 3.55 21.19 -12.70
N ASN A 92 3.90 19.92 -12.47
CA ASN A 92 4.46 19.44 -11.22
C ASN A 92 3.62 19.88 -10.00
N ALA A 93 2.29 19.79 -10.13
CA ALA A 93 1.33 20.26 -9.14
C ALA A 93 1.45 19.51 -7.81
N ARG A 94 0.98 20.17 -6.75
CA ARG A 94 0.86 19.57 -5.41
C ARG A 94 -0.59 19.72 -4.93
N PRO A 95 -1.51 18.86 -5.42
CA PRO A 95 -2.91 18.90 -4.98
C PRO A 95 -2.97 18.75 -3.46
N LYS A 96 -3.69 19.66 -2.78
CA LYS A 96 -3.85 19.57 -1.33
C LYS A 96 -4.52 18.26 -0.92
N ILE A 97 -4.02 17.63 0.14
CA ILE A 97 -4.62 16.44 0.75
C ILE A 97 -5.40 16.81 2.01
N LYS A 98 -6.46 16.04 2.31
CA LYS A 98 -7.42 16.35 3.39
C LYS A 98 -6.83 16.11 4.77
N ASN A 99 -6.06 15.08 4.93
CA ASN A 99 -5.64 14.51 6.22
C ASN A 99 -4.12 14.43 6.32
N LYS A 100 -3.65 14.49 7.56
CA LYS A 100 -2.26 14.23 7.93
C LYS A 100 -2.15 12.94 8.71
N VAL A 101 -1.02 12.26 8.58
CA VAL A 101 -0.73 11.09 9.41
C VAL A 101 -0.51 11.56 10.85
N ASN A 102 -1.37 11.09 11.76
CA ASN A 102 -1.15 11.32 13.17
C ASN A 102 0.06 10.51 13.64
N ASN A 103 0.93 11.16 14.41
CA ASN A 103 2.10 10.48 15.02
C ASN A 103 2.97 9.71 14.03
N LEU A 104 3.24 10.25 12.84
CA LEU A 104 4.10 9.62 11.84
C LEU A 104 5.46 9.16 12.41
N LYS A 105 5.97 9.86 13.44
CA LYS A 105 7.22 9.50 14.12
C LYS A 105 7.19 8.11 14.75
N ASP A 106 6.01 7.60 15.11
CA ASP A 106 5.84 6.30 15.77
C ASP A 106 5.92 5.12 14.80
N TYR A 107 5.88 5.37 13.48
CA TYR A 107 5.99 4.33 12.46
C TYR A 107 7.43 4.16 12.03
N ASP A 108 7.86 2.90 11.90
CA ASP A 108 9.18 2.50 11.40
C ASP A 108 9.15 2.19 9.91
N ILE A 109 8.03 1.63 9.45
CA ILE A 109 7.84 1.12 8.10
C ILE A 109 6.64 1.81 7.46
N VAL A 110 6.81 2.27 6.23
CA VAL A 110 5.76 2.88 5.42
C VAL A 110 5.62 2.11 4.12
N PHE A 111 4.54 1.34 3.98
CA PHE A 111 4.11 0.88 2.67
C PHE A 111 3.49 2.06 1.92
N LEU A 112 4.00 2.36 0.72
CA LEU A 112 3.52 3.49 -0.08
C LEU A 112 2.86 2.97 -1.37
N GLY A 113 1.54 3.16 -1.48
CA GLY A 113 0.70 2.61 -2.53
C GLY A 113 0.12 3.64 -3.48
N TYR A 114 0.13 3.33 -4.79
CA TYR A 114 -0.38 4.23 -5.83
C TYR A 114 -0.73 3.48 -7.13
N PRO A 115 -1.68 3.99 -7.93
CA PRO A 115 -1.80 3.57 -9.32
C PRO A 115 -0.70 4.23 -10.16
N ILE A 116 -0.30 3.58 -11.26
CA ILE A 116 0.60 4.21 -12.23
C ILE A 116 -0.22 5.07 -13.19
N TRP A 117 0.00 6.40 -13.13
CA TRP A 117 -0.59 7.39 -14.02
C TRP A 117 0.50 8.07 -14.85
N TYR A 118 0.41 7.98 -16.19
CA TYR A 118 1.44 8.51 -17.11
C TYR A 118 2.87 8.05 -16.77
N GLY A 119 3.03 6.78 -16.40
CA GLY A 119 4.32 6.17 -16.07
C GLY A 119 4.90 6.65 -14.73
N ASP A 120 4.08 7.25 -13.86
CA ASP A 120 4.53 7.84 -12.59
C ASP A 120 3.48 7.67 -11.48
N MET A 121 3.79 8.15 -10.28
CA MET A 121 2.83 8.30 -9.18
C MET A 121 1.90 9.48 -9.45
N PRO A 122 0.62 9.42 -9.04
CA PRO A 122 -0.27 10.57 -9.03
C PRO A 122 0.25 11.71 -8.15
N MET A 123 0.01 12.96 -8.53
CA MET A 123 0.56 14.14 -7.85
C MET A 123 0.16 14.28 -6.37
N PRO A 124 -1.00 13.81 -5.87
CA PRO A 124 -1.28 13.76 -4.44
C PRO A 124 -0.30 12.89 -3.63
N VAL A 125 0.34 11.89 -4.24
CA VAL A 125 1.38 11.09 -3.57
C VAL A 125 2.64 11.93 -3.35
N TYR A 126 3.01 12.77 -4.32
CA TYR A 126 4.11 13.73 -4.16
C TYR A 126 3.80 14.76 -3.07
N THR A 127 2.55 15.25 -2.98
CA THR A 127 2.13 16.10 -1.86
C THR A 127 2.32 15.40 -0.52
N PHE A 128 1.93 14.13 -0.42
CA PHE A 128 2.14 13.35 0.79
C PHE A 128 3.62 13.22 1.15
N LEU A 129 4.49 12.99 0.17
CA LEU A 129 5.93 12.90 0.38
C LEU A 129 6.54 14.24 0.82
N ASP A 130 6.07 15.36 0.28
CA ASP A 130 6.51 16.71 0.66
C ASP A 130 6.07 17.10 2.08
N GLU A 131 4.85 16.71 2.49
CA GLU A 131 4.29 17.08 3.77
C GLU A 131 4.70 16.14 4.93
N ASN A 132 5.33 15.00 4.64
CA ASN A 132 5.66 13.99 5.64
C ASN A 132 7.15 13.67 5.65
N ASN A 133 7.81 13.87 6.79
CA ASN A 133 9.21 13.51 6.93
C ASN A 133 9.36 11.98 7.10
N LEU A 134 9.78 11.30 6.03
CA LEU A 134 10.03 9.86 6.02
C LEU A 134 11.51 9.49 6.28
N SER A 135 12.34 10.45 6.71
CA SER A 135 13.75 10.20 7.05
C SER A 135 13.88 9.11 8.12
N GLY A 136 14.79 8.18 7.89
CA GLY A 136 15.06 7.06 8.79
C GLY A 136 14.01 5.94 8.77
N LYS A 137 12.93 6.07 8.00
CA LYS A 137 11.91 5.03 7.85
C LYS A 137 12.25 4.09 6.70
N THR A 138 11.80 2.84 6.80
CA THR A 138 11.81 1.90 5.68
C THR A 138 10.58 2.12 4.82
N ILE A 139 10.77 2.45 3.54
CA ILE A 139 9.69 2.72 2.58
C ILE A 139 9.58 1.53 1.63
N ILE A 140 8.39 0.95 1.54
CA ILE A 140 8.12 -0.23 0.73
C ILE A 140 7.06 0.11 -0.31
N PRO A 141 7.44 0.38 -1.57
CA PRO A 141 6.50 0.76 -2.61
C PRO A 141 5.63 -0.41 -3.08
N PHE A 142 4.36 -0.09 -3.38
CA PHE A 142 3.48 -1.01 -4.10
C PHE A 142 2.58 -0.26 -5.09
N SER A 143 2.25 -0.86 -6.21
CA SER A 143 1.45 -0.19 -7.24
C SER A 143 0.41 -1.07 -7.90
N THR A 144 -0.61 -0.42 -8.45
CA THR A 144 -1.52 -0.99 -9.43
C THR A 144 -1.33 -0.34 -10.79
N ASN A 145 -1.42 -1.12 -11.87
CA ASN A 145 -1.20 -0.66 -13.25
C ASN A 145 -2.01 -1.53 -14.22
N GLU A 146 -1.93 -1.27 -15.51
CA GLU A 146 -2.52 -2.13 -16.54
C GLU A 146 -1.48 -2.68 -17.54
N GLY A 147 -0.24 -2.91 -17.06
CA GLY A 147 0.83 -3.52 -17.85
C GLY A 147 2.16 -2.78 -17.80
N SER A 148 2.20 -1.58 -17.21
CA SER A 148 3.43 -0.77 -17.09
C SER A 148 4.34 -1.18 -15.92
N GLY A 149 3.89 -2.09 -15.06
CA GLY A 149 4.62 -2.45 -13.84
C GLY A 149 4.77 -1.27 -12.89
N ILE A 150 5.90 -1.16 -12.22
CA ILE A 150 6.21 -0.09 -11.24
C ILE A 150 6.76 1.20 -11.89
N SER A 151 7.07 1.19 -13.21
CA SER A 151 7.45 2.36 -14.03
C SER A 151 8.58 3.26 -13.48
N GLY A 152 9.59 2.70 -12.82
CA GLY A 152 10.71 3.50 -12.28
C GLY A 152 10.38 4.39 -11.08
N THR A 153 9.15 4.29 -10.55
CA THR A 153 8.70 5.10 -9.41
C THR A 153 9.47 4.83 -8.12
N VAL A 154 10.09 3.65 -7.98
CA VAL A 154 10.98 3.33 -6.85
C VAL A 154 12.15 4.31 -6.78
N ASP A 155 12.79 4.58 -7.93
CA ASP A 155 13.90 5.53 -8.02
C ASP A 155 13.42 6.98 -7.79
N SER A 156 12.19 7.30 -8.21
CA SER A 156 11.58 8.60 -7.92
C SER A 156 11.36 8.79 -6.41
N ILE A 157 10.83 7.79 -5.72
CA ILE A 157 10.65 7.82 -4.26
C ILE A 157 12.01 7.97 -3.55
N GLU A 158 13.03 7.24 -3.99
CA GLU A 158 14.37 7.31 -3.40
C GLU A 158 14.99 8.72 -3.52
N LYS A 159 14.82 9.36 -4.68
CA LYS A 159 15.29 10.75 -4.88
C LYS A 159 14.50 11.76 -4.04
N TYR A 160 13.22 11.48 -3.77
CA TYR A 160 12.33 12.38 -3.05
C TYR A 160 12.44 12.28 -1.54
N THR A 161 12.79 11.10 -1.02
CA THR A 161 12.80 10.84 0.41
C THR A 161 14.23 10.64 0.92
N LYS A 162 14.42 10.84 2.22
CA LYS A 162 15.65 10.44 2.93
C LYS A 162 15.47 9.11 3.66
N GLY A 163 14.44 8.37 3.32
CA GLY A 163 14.15 7.05 3.88
C GLY A 163 14.93 5.94 3.17
N ASN A 164 14.92 4.77 3.77
CA ASN A 164 15.45 3.56 3.17
C ASN A 164 14.40 2.93 2.25
N VAL A 165 14.53 3.07 0.93
CA VAL A 165 13.56 2.56 -0.04
C VAL A 165 13.89 1.13 -0.45
N VAL A 166 12.97 0.22 -0.19
CA VAL A 166 13.10 -1.19 -0.56
C VAL A 166 12.88 -1.36 -2.06
N LYS A 167 13.87 -1.90 -2.76
CA LYS A 167 13.83 -2.11 -4.22
C LYS A 167 12.89 -3.24 -4.64
N ASN A 168 12.63 -4.22 -3.75
CA ASN A 168 11.67 -5.30 -3.97
C ASN A 168 10.24 -4.80 -3.76
N ALA A 169 9.77 -3.95 -4.68
CA ALA A 169 8.43 -3.40 -4.68
C ALA A 169 7.41 -4.39 -5.26
N PHE A 170 6.15 -4.31 -4.83
CA PHE A 170 5.05 -5.10 -5.39
C PHE A 170 4.29 -4.33 -6.46
N SER A 171 3.97 -4.99 -7.58
CA SER A 171 3.15 -4.38 -8.62
C SER A 171 2.22 -5.42 -9.24
N THR A 172 0.95 -5.06 -9.42
CA THR A 172 -0.06 -5.94 -10.03
C THR A 172 -1.01 -5.15 -10.93
N ARG A 173 -1.72 -5.85 -11.81
CA ARG A 173 -2.75 -5.20 -12.62
C ARG A 173 -3.96 -4.84 -11.76
N GLY A 174 -4.53 -3.66 -11.99
CA GLY A 174 -5.73 -3.21 -11.31
C GLY A 174 -6.91 -4.16 -11.56
N ARG A 175 -7.07 -4.66 -12.78
CA ARG A 175 -8.09 -5.67 -13.09
C ARG A 175 -7.95 -6.95 -12.26
N ASP A 176 -6.74 -7.34 -11.89
CA ASP A 176 -6.53 -8.55 -11.08
C ASP A 176 -6.95 -8.29 -9.63
N THR A 177 -6.77 -7.07 -9.10
CA THR A 177 -7.29 -6.71 -7.77
C THR A 177 -8.81 -6.71 -7.69
N GLN A 178 -9.51 -6.46 -8.82
CA GLN A 178 -10.97 -6.54 -8.87
C GLN A 178 -11.47 -7.97 -9.08
N ASN A 179 -10.87 -8.71 -10.02
CA ASN A 179 -11.44 -9.95 -10.55
C ASN A 179 -10.73 -11.23 -10.10
N SER A 180 -9.56 -11.13 -9.46
CA SER A 180 -8.71 -12.26 -9.07
C SER A 180 -8.13 -12.10 -7.65
N GLN A 181 -8.95 -11.60 -6.72
CA GLN A 181 -8.50 -11.20 -5.37
C GLN A 181 -7.76 -12.30 -4.61
N ASN A 182 -8.23 -13.55 -4.70
CA ASN A 182 -7.57 -14.67 -4.01
C ASN A 182 -6.14 -14.90 -4.51
N LYS A 183 -5.94 -14.79 -5.84
CA LYS A 183 -4.61 -14.91 -6.44
C LYS A 183 -3.70 -13.76 -6.00
N VAL A 184 -4.19 -12.51 -6.09
CA VAL A 184 -3.41 -11.33 -5.68
C VAL A 184 -3.07 -11.40 -4.19
N ALA A 185 -3.99 -11.81 -3.32
CA ALA A 185 -3.73 -11.98 -1.90
C ALA A 185 -2.63 -13.04 -1.62
N ALA A 186 -2.63 -14.15 -2.36
CA ALA A 186 -1.57 -15.15 -2.25
C ALA A 186 -0.21 -14.62 -2.72
N ASP A 187 -0.19 -13.83 -3.79
CA ASP A 187 1.03 -13.19 -4.31
C ASP A 187 1.55 -12.12 -3.32
N VAL A 188 0.68 -11.32 -2.71
CA VAL A 188 1.02 -10.36 -1.64
C VAL A 188 1.64 -11.07 -0.44
N LYS A 189 1.04 -12.16 0.02
CA LYS A 189 1.58 -12.95 1.13
C LYS A 189 2.99 -13.43 0.83
N LYS A 190 3.22 -14.03 -0.33
CA LYS A 190 4.56 -14.48 -0.75
C LYS A 190 5.55 -13.33 -0.80
N TRP A 191 5.16 -12.19 -1.37
CA TRP A 191 6.01 -11.01 -1.43
C TRP A 191 6.41 -10.52 -0.02
N ILE A 192 5.46 -10.40 0.90
CA ILE A 192 5.73 -10.00 2.29
C ILE A 192 6.69 -10.98 2.98
N GLU A 193 6.56 -12.28 2.73
CA GLU A 193 7.52 -13.29 3.23
C GLU A 193 8.94 -13.03 2.72
N THR A 194 9.12 -12.62 1.45
CA THR A 194 10.45 -12.27 0.92
C THR A 194 11.06 -11.03 1.58
N LEU A 195 10.24 -10.06 1.96
CA LEU A 195 10.69 -8.86 2.67
C LEU A 195 11.29 -9.21 4.04
N LYS A 196 10.69 -10.18 4.75
CA LYS A 196 11.15 -10.68 6.05
C LYS A 196 12.48 -11.43 5.97
N VAL A 197 12.60 -12.34 4.99
CA VAL A 197 13.83 -13.17 4.81
C VAL A 197 15.04 -12.29 4.55
N ASN A 198 14.88 -11.21 3.80
CA ASN A 198 15.98 -10.31 3.43
C ASN A 198 16.42 -9.37 4.57
N LYS A 199 15.86 -9.48 5.78
CA LYS A 199 16.17 -8.64 6.96
C LYS A 199 16.15 -7.12 6.65
N ASN A 200 15.49 -6.71 5.56
CA ASN A 200 15.40 -5.31 5.13
C ASN A 200 14.32 -4.55 5.90
N ILE A 201 13.69 -5.23 6.84
CA ILE A 201 12.60 -4.70 7.65
C ILE A 201 12.60 -5.37 9.03
#